data_b266bbd63e2830e2f5fd9c5519cada8d
#
_entry.id   b266bbd63e2830e2f5fd9c5519cada8d
#
_cell.length_a   1.000
_cell.length_b   1.000
_cell.length_c   1.000
_cell.angle_alpha   90.00
_cell.angle_beta   90.00
_cell.angle_gamma   90.00
#
_symmetry.space_group_name_H-M   'P 1'
#
loop_
_entity.id
_entity.type
_entity.pdbx_description
1 polymer ?
#
loop_
_entity_poly.entity_id
_entity_poly.type
_entity_poly.pdbx_seq_one_letter_code
_entity_poly.pdbx_strand_id
1 'polypeptide(L)'
;MGSTLRDAVHYHPFTKLEGILEKNTGVEPFNLSKSLEALIKSKDYGDYASKKLGTVPVNFLSDLDITNGNSGSATINKNFELVGLAFDGMLETIISDYSFVPEARTISVDSRYLLWTLDKVENADNILEEISIVN
;
A
#
# COMPACT_ATOMS: atom_id res chain seq x y z
N MET A 1 -12.55 -1.36 -10.00
CA MET A 1 -12.05 -1.88 -8.72
C MET A 1 -13.25 -2.32 -7.90
N GLY A 2 -13.35 -3.62 -7.62
CA GLY A 2 -14.40 -4.17 -6.80
C GLY A 2 -14.12 -3.99 -5.31
N SER A 3 -15.14 -4.05 -4.48
CA SER A 3 -14.99 -4.21 -3.02
C SER A 3 -14.87 -5.71 -2.71
N THR A 4 -14.15 -6.04 -1.65
CA THR A 4 -14.12 -7.39 -1.12
C THR A 4 -15.14 -7.50 0.00
N LEU A 5 -16.00 -8.51 -0.03
CA LEU A 5 -16.99 -8.78 1.01
C LEU A 5 -16.42 -9.84 1.96
N ARG A 6 -16.27 -9.50 3.23
CA ARG A 6 -15.91 -10.43 4.29
C ARG A 6 -16.82 -10.20 5.51
N ASP A 7 -17.34 -11.26 6.09
CA ASP A 7 -18.24 -11.20 7.25
C ASP A 7 -19.41 -10.21 7.06
N ALA A 8 -19.98 -10.17 5.85
CA ALA A 8 -21.00 -9.20 5.42
C ALA A 8 -20.55 -7.71 5.43
N VAL A 9 -19.26 -7.44 5.55
CA VAL A 9 -18.69 -6.09 5.48
C VAL A 9 -17.97 -5.89 4.15
N HIS A 10 -18.26 -4.79 3.49
CA HIS A 10 -17.55 -4.39 2.28
C HIS A 10 -16.27 -3.64 2.63
N TYR A 11 -15.14 -4.17 2.19
CA TYR A 11 -13.83 -3.53 2.31
C TYR A 11 -13.43 -2.86 1.00
N HIS A 12 -12.86 -1.67 1.11
CA HIS A 12 -12.22 -1.05 -0.03
C HIS A 12 -10.93 -1.80 -0.41
N PRO A 13 -10.64 -1.94 -1.71
CA PRO A 13 -9.42 -2.64 -2.16
C PRO A 13 -8.14 -1.80 -1.98
N PHE A 14 -8.15 -0.80 -1.12
CA PHE A 14 -7.02 0.06 -0.81
C PHE A 14 -7.16 0.66 0.58
N THR A 15 -6.03 1.05 1.17
CA THR A 15 -5.95 1.85 2.38
C THR A 15 -5.40 3.23 2.06
N LYS A 16 -5.69 4.22 2.91
CA LYS A 16 -5.32 5.62 2.74
C LYS A 16 -4.35 6.05 3.82
N LEU A 17 -3.59 7.11 3.53
CA LEU A 17 -2.63 7.68 4.48
C LEU A 17 -3.28 8.06 5.81
N GLU A 18 -4.48 8.63 5.79
CA GLU A 18 -5.25 9.00 6.99
C GLU A 18 -5.63 7.79 7.85
N GLY A 19 -5.79 6.61 7.24
CA GLY A 19 -6.07 5.37 7.98
C GLY A 19 -4.94 4.96 8.94
N ILE A 20 -3.73 5.45 8.73
CA ILE A 20 -2.61 5.27 9.66
C ILE A 20 -2.90 6.04 10.97
N LEU A 21 -3.44 7.26 10.89
CA LEU A 21 -3.85 8.03 12.07
C LEU A 21 -4.98 7.36 12.82
N GLU A 22 -5.95 6.79 12.10
CA GLU A 22 -7.10 6.11 12.71
C GLU A 22 -6.68 4.86 13.51
N LYS A 23 -5.59 4.20 13.08
CA LYS A 23 -5.03 3.04 13.77
C LYS A 23 -4.08 3.38 14.90
N ASN A 24 -3.68 4.64 15.05
CA ASN A 24 -2.74 5.07 16.08
C ASN A 24 -3.37 4.99 17.47
N THR A 25 -2.88 4.10 18.30
CA THR A 25 -3.32 3.94 19.71
C THR A 25 -2.39 4.61 20.71
N GLY A 26 -1.23 5.11 20.24
CA GLY A 26 -0.16 5.64 21.09
C GLY A 26 0.64 4.56 21.83
N VAL A 27 0.34 3.28 21.62
CA VAL A 27 0.97 2.11 22.27
C VAL A 27 1.43 1.13 21.19
N GLU A 28 2.63 0.56 21.35
CA GLU A 28 3.16 -0.50 20.48
C GLU A 28 2.15 -1.65 20.29
N PRO A 29 2.02 -2.22 19.09
CA PRO A 29 2.75 -1.88 17.85
C PRO A 29 2.05 -0.81 16.99
N PHE A 30 1.00 -0.16 17.50
CA PHE A 30 0.16 0.80 16.76
C PHE A 30 0.41 2.25 17.25
N ASN A 31 1.67 2.59 17.48
CA ASN A 31 2.08 3.95 17.81
C ASN A 31 2.72 4.65 16.60
N LEU A 32 2.53 5.95 16.51
CA LEU A 32 3.18 6.79 15.51
C LEU A 32 4.17 7.74 16.17
N SER A 33 5.27 8.04 15.47
CA SER A 33 6.12 9.17 15.86
C SER A 33 5.35 10.48 15.71
N LYS A 34 5.64 11.44 16.58
CA LYS A 34 4.98 12.77 16.52
C LYS A 34 5.25 13.49 15.20
N SER A 35 6.41 13.28 14.60
CA SER A 35 6.78 13.85 13.30
C SER A 35 5.92 13.29 12.18
N LEU A 36 5.76 11.97 12.11
CA LEU A 36 4.94 11.32 11.11
C LEU A 36 3.45 11.67 11.30
N GLU A 37 2.97 11.72 12.54
CA GLU A 37 1.61 12.16 12.84
C GLU A 37 1.34 13.59 12.37
N ALA A 38 2.26 14.52 12.64
CA ALA A 38 2.16 15.92 12.20
C ALA A 38 2.18 16.03 10.67
N LEU A 39 3.06 15.26 10.01
CA LEU A 39 3.18 15.24 8.56
C LEU A 39 1.91 14.74 7.88
N ILE A 40 1.31 13.66 8.37
CA ILE A 40 0.04 13.16 7.83
C ILE A 40 -1.10 14.17 8.05
N LYS A 41 -1.15 14.80 9.23
CA LYS A 41 -2.16 15.83 9.55
C LYS A 41 -2.03 17.08 8.70
N SER A 42 -0.82 17.44 8.26
CA SER A 42 -0.60 18.58 7.36
C SER A 42 -1.17 18.38 5.96
N LYS A 43 -1.42 17.11 5.57
CA LYS A 43 -1.88 16.73 4.23
C LYS A 43 -0.92 17.16 3.12
N ASP A 44 0.37 17.23 3.44
CA ASP A 44 1.40 17.46 2.42
C ASP A 44 1.65 16.16 1.66
N TYR A 45 0.83 15.96 0.64
CA TYR A 45 0.90 14.76 -0.19
C TYR A 45 1.92 14.88 -1.32
N GLY A 46 2.43 16.09 -1.59
CA GLY A 46 3.26 16.36 -2.78
C GLY A 46 2.56 15.87 -4.06
N ASP A 47 3.33 15.36 -4.99
CA ASP A 47 2.85 14.82 -6.27
C ASP A 47 2.37 13.34 -6.16
N TYR A 48 2.37 12.78 -4.94
CA TYR A 48 2.08 11.36 -4.71
C TYR A 48 0.60 11.06 -4.46
N ALA A 49 -0.25 12.07 -4.39
CA ALA A 49 -1.68 11.89 -4.22
C ALA A 49 -2.32 11.24 -5.45
N SER A 50 -3.14 10.24 -5.23
CA SER A 50 -4.02 9.73 -6.28
C SER A 50 -5.09 10.77 -6.62
N LYS A 51 -5.17 11.21 -7.87
CA LYS A 51 -6.22 12.13 -8.35
C LYS A 51 -7.64 11.62 -8.06
N LYS A 52 -7.81 10.30 -8.08
CA LYS A 52 -9.11 9.66 -7.82
C LYS A 52 -9.46 9.60 -6.34
N LEU A 53 -8.47 9.41 -5.46
CA LEU A 53 -8.67 9.24 -4.02
C LEU A 53 -8.54 10.54 -3.23
N GLY A 54 -7.85 11.55 -3.81
CA GLY A 54 -7.56 12.83 -3.14
C GLY A 54 -6.57 12.69 -1.98
N THR A 55 -5.83 11.60 -1.91
CA THR A 55 -4.86 11.30 -0.85
C THR A 55 -3.82 10.30 -1.36
N VAL A 56 -2.77 10.05 -0.57
CA VAL A 56 -1.78 9.00 -0.86
C VAL A 56 -2.37 7.63 -0.50
N PRO A 57 -2.51 6.70 -1.45
CA PRO A 57 -2.86 5.32 -1.15
C PRO A 57 -1.68 4.62 -0.49
N VAL A 58 -1.94 3.81 0.55
CA VAL A 58 -0.89 3.10 1.30
C VAL A 58 -0.73 1.67 0.80
N ASN A 59 -1.83 0.94 0.76
CA ASN A 59 -1.86 -0.44 0.25
C ASN A 59 -3.00 -0.61 -0.74
N PHE A 60 -2.87 -1.61 -1.60
CA PHE A 60 -3.95 -2.05 -2.47
C PHE A 60 -4.03 -3.58 -2.55
N LEU A 61 -5.20 -4.07 -2.92
CA LEU A 61 -5.46 -5.47 -3.19
C LEU A 61 -5.40 -5.74 -4.69
N SER A 62 -4.81 -6.86 -5.05
CA SER A 62 -4.80 -7.39 -6.43
C SER A 62 -5.19 -8.88 -6.43
N ASP A 63 -5.59 -9.38 -7.58
CA ASP A 63 -5.87 -10.80 -7.83
C ASP A 63 -4.66 -11.59 -8.32
N LEU A 64 -3.47 -11.04 -8.09
CA LEU A 64 -2.22 -11.73 -8.33
C LEU A 64 -2.08 -12.91 -7.36
N ASP A 65 -1.57 -14.01 -7.88
CA ASP A 65 -1.21 -15.16 -7.06
C ASP A 65 0.18 -14.97 -6.45
N ILE A 66 0.30 -15.32 -5.17
CA ILE A 66 1.57 -15.26 -4.44
C ILE A 66 1.74 -16.51 -3.58
N THR A 67 2.98 -16.86 -3.33
CA THR A 67 3.38 -17.92 -2.41
C THR A 67 4.42 -17.42 -1.42
N ASN A 68 4.79 -18.26 -0.47
CA ASN A 68 5.85 -17.96 0.50
C ASN A 68 7.15 -17.52 -0.20
N GLY A 69 7.75 -16.43 0.28
CA GLY A 69 8.96 -15.85 -0.27
C GLY A 69 8.73 -14.70 -1.25
N ASN A 70 7.49 -14.39 -1.63
CA ASN A 70 7.17 -13.25 -2.50
C ASN A 70 7.18 -11.89 -1.78
N SER A 71 7.41 -11.85 -0.46
CA SER A 71 7.51 -10.57 0.27
C SER A 71 8.61 -9.67 -0.31
N GLY A 72 8.25 -8.44 -0.71
CA GLY A 72 9.13 -7.50 -1.39
C GLY A 72 9.19 -7.64 -2.91
N SER A 73 8.47 -8.60 -3.51
CA SER A 73 8.41 -8.74 -4.96
C SER A 73 7.67 -7.58 -5.60
N ALA A 74 8.18 -7.16 -6.77
CA ALA A 74 7.60 -6.07 -7.53
C ALA A 74 6.22 -6.43 -8.08
N THR A 75 5.24 -5.58 -7.79
CA THR A 75 3.96 -5.58 -8.50
C THR A 75 4.05 -4.57 -9.64
N ILE A 76 3.91 -5.04 -10.87
CA ILE A 76 4.04 -4.23 -12.07
C ILE A 76 2.73 -4.14 -12.84
N ASN A 77 2.51 -3.04 -13.54
CA ASN A 77 1.38 -2.88 -14.44
C ASN A 77 1.68 -3.41 -15.85
N LYS A 78 0.71 -3.30 -16.76
CA LYS A 78 0.84 -3.75 -18.15
C LYS A 78 1.91 -3.01 -18.97
N ASN A 79 2.39 -1.87 -18.49
CA ASN A 79 3.46 -1.07 -19.12
C ASN A 79 4.84 -1.39 -18.52
N PHE A 80 4.94 -2.40 -17.66
CA PHE A 80 6.15 -2.75 -16.89
C PHE A 80 6.61 -1.68 -15.90
N GLU A 81 5.70 -0.84 -15.42
CA GLU A 81 5.97 0.15 -14.40
C GLU A 81 5.71 -0.45 -13.01
N LEU A 82 6.59 -0.16 -12.04
CA LEU A 82 6.42 -0.56 -10.65
C LEU A 82 5.24 0.19 -10.02
N VAL A 83 4.22 -0.53 -9.60
CA VAL A 83 3.04 0.04 -8.94
C VAL A 83 2.96 -0.30 -7.45
N GLY A 84 3.76 -1.24 -7.00
CA GLY A 84 3.81 -1.62 -5.59
C GLY A 84 4.76 -2.77 -5.30
N LEU A 85 4.88 -3.11 -4.02
CA LEU A 85 5.63 -4.27 -3.55
C LEU A 85 4.68 -5.20 -2.79
N ALA A 86 4.59 -6.46 -3.20
CA ALA A 86 3.81 -7.46 -2.50
C ALA A 86 4.42 -7.74 -1.14
N PHE A 87 3.60 -7.85 -0.08
CA PHE A 87 4.12 -8.16 1.25
C PHE A 87 3.27 -9.16 2.03
N ASP A 88 2.00 -9.35 1.67
CA ASP A 88 1.10 -10.25 2.37
C ASP A 88 -0.03 -10.73 1.45
N GLY A 89 -0.79 -11.71 1.92
CA GLY A 89 -2.00 -12.18 1.29
C GLY A 89 -3.18 -12.17 2.26
N MET A 90 -4.38 -12.13 1.73
CA MET A 90 -5.58 -12.38 2.53
C MET A 90 -5.56 -13.82 3.05
N LEU A 91 -6.32 -14.10 4.11
CA LEU A 91 -6.39 -15.43 4.71
C LEU A 91 -6.71 -16.55 3.69
N GLU A 92 -7.50 -16.21 2.69
CA GLU A 92 -7.91 -17.09 1.61
C GLU A 92 -6.72 -17.54 0.71
N THR A 93 -5.60 -16.81 0.73
CA THR A 93 -4.39 -17.19 -0.04
C THR A 93 -3.62 -18.37 0.57
N ILE A 94 -3.89 -18.76 1.81
CA ILE A 94 -3.18 -19.86 2.49
C ILE A 94 -3.30 -21.18 1.72
N ILE A 95 -4.42 -21.40 1.03
CA ILE A 95 -4.67 -22.62 0.27
C ILE A 95 -4.42 -22.47 -1.23
N SER A 96 -4.00 -21.30 -1.70
CA SER A 96 -3.85 -21.05 -3.15
C SER A 96 -2.77 -21.91 -3.80
N ASP A 97 -1.76 -22.38 -3.06
CA ASP A 97 -0.76 -23.33 -3.55
C ASP A 97 -1.37 -24.71 -3.92
N TYR A 98 -2.55 -25.02 -3.41
CA TYR A 98 -3.21 -26.32 -3.60
C TYR A 98 -4.52 -26.23 -4.38
N SER A 99 -5.17 -25.08 -4.34
CA SER A 99 -6.47 -24.87 -4.95
C SER A 99 -6.67 -23.42 -5.35
N PHE A 100 -7.21 -23.20 -6.55
CA PHE A 100 -7.59 -21.86 -6.97
C PHE A 100 -8.74 -21.32 -6.10
N VAL A 101 -8.55 -20.14 -5.53
CA VAL A 101 -9.53 -19.44 -4.70
C VAL A 101 -9.84 -18.08 -5.32
N PRO A 102 -11.01 -17.90 -5.93
CA PRO A 102 -11.36 -16.66 -6.62
C PRO A 102 -11.37 -15.41 -5.72
N GLU A 103 -11.57 -15.61 -4.42
CA GLU A 103 -11.61 -14.55 -3.40
C GLU A 103 -10.22 -14.18 -2.86
N ALA A 104 -9.19 -14.99 -3.13
CA ALA A 104 -7.82 -14.71 -2.70
C ALA A 104 -7.33 -13.38 -3.26
N ARG A 105 -6.65 -12.60 -2.43
CA ARG A 105 -6.05 -11.31 -2.84
C ARG A 105 -4.67 -11.16 -2.26
N THR A 106 -3.77 -10.67 -3.10
CA THR A 106 -2.46 -10.21 -2.71
C THR A 106 -2.55 -8.78 -2.19
N ILE A 107 -1.84 -8.50 -1.12
CA ILE A 107 -1.73 -7.18 -0.52
C ILE A 107 -0.37 -6.60 -0.90
N SER A 108 -0.39 -5.45 -1.57
CA SER A 108 0.83 -4.73 -1.96
C SER A 108 0.85 -3.35 -1.35
N VAL A 109 2.02 -2.89 -0.90
CA VAL A 109 2.23 -1.49 -0.59
C VAL A 109 2.26 -0.68 -1.89
N ASP A 110 1.59 0.45 -1.92
CA ASP A 110 1.49 1.29 -3.13
C ASP A 110 2.80 2.06 -3.35
N SER A 111 3.30 2.10 -4.59
CA SER A 111 4.54 2.81 -4.93
C SER A 111 4.49 4.29 -4.57
N ARG A 112 3.32 4.94 -4.61
CA ARG A 112 3.14 6.35 -4.23
C ARG A 112 3.39 6.57 -2.74
N TYR A 113 3.02 5.60 -1.89
CA TYR A 113 3.34 5.66 -0.46
C TYR A 113 4.84 5.49 -0.20
N LEU A 114 5.50 4.58 -0.94
CA LEU A 114 6.95 4.42 -0.86
C LEU A 114 7.66 5.72 -1.25
N LEU A 115 7.29 6.31 -2.38
CA LEU A 115 7.87 7.59 -2.86
C LEU A 115 7.59 8.73 -1.88
N TRP A 116 6.36 8.84 -1.36
CA TRP A 116 5.99 9.83 -0.35
C TRP A 116 6.84 9.68 0.93
N THR A 117 7.08 8.44 1.36
CA THR A 117 7.92 8.16 2.52
C THR A 117 9.37 8.56 2.27
N LEU A 118 9.94 8.21 1.10
CA LEU A 118 11.30 8.60 0.73
C LEU A 118 11.47 10.12 0.69
N ASP A 119 10.50 10.84 0.13
CA ASP A 119 10.55 12.31 0.03
C ASP A 119 10.28 12.99 1.38
N LYS A 120 9.11 12.75 1.99
CA LYS A 120 8.60 13.57 3.11
C LYS A 120 9.05 13.10 4.49
N VAL A 121 9.41 11.82 4.62
CA VAL A 121 9.80 11.25 5.92
C VAL A 121 11.31 11.09 6.02
N GLU A 122 11.93 10.52 4.98
CA GLU A 122 13.33 10.14 4.99
C GLU A 122 14.26 11.18 4.34
N ASN A 123 13.71 12.13 3.55
CA ASN A 123 14.49 13.10 2.77
C ASN A 123 15.56 12.41 1.90
N ALA A 124 15.18 11.30 1.25
CA ALA A 124 16.07 10.44 0.50
C ALA A 124 16.22 10.91 -0.96
N ASP A 125 16.61 12.17 -1.16
CA ASP A 125 16.75 12.80 -2.48
C ASP A 125 17.68 12.00 -3.40
N ASN A 126 18.75 11.45 -2.85
CA ASN A 126 19.70 10.63 -3.59
C ASN A 126 19.07 9.37 -4.22
N ILE A 127 18.03 8.82 -3.62
CA ILE A 127 17.28 7.68 -4.20
C ILE A 127 16.29 8.18 -5.23
N LEU A 128 15.58 9.27 -4.92
CA LEU A 128 14.58 9.84 -5.82
C LEU A 128 15.17 10.34 -7.13
N GLU A 129 16.40 10.86 -7.11
CA GLU A 129 17.14 11.30 -8.33
C GLU A 129 17.49 10.13 -9.27
N GLU A 130 17.58 8.90 -8.76
CA GLU A 130 17.87 7.70 -9.55
C GLU A 130 16.61 7.03 -10.11
N ILE A 131 15.42 7.44 -9.67
CA ILE A 131 14.15 6.83 -10.05
C ILE A 131 13.46 7.65 -11.13
N SER A 132 12.96 6.98 -12.17
CA SER A 132 12.10 7.61 -13.18
C SER A 132 10.64 7.46 -12.76
N ILE A 133 10.02 8.55 -12.30
CA ILE A 133 8.62 8.58 -11.90
C ILE A 133 7.76 8.84 -13.14
N VAL A 134 6.77 7.96 -13.39
CA VAL A 134 5.78 8.06 -14.45
C VAL A 134 4.41 8.37 -13.87
N ASN A 135 3.66 9.31 -14.49
CA ASN A 135 2.35 9.81 -14.05
C ASN A 135 1.22 9.34 -14.97
#